data_2279bcf8eb4ba5cf2fa5a59a1b55d172
#
_entry.id   2279bcf8eb4ba5cf2fa5a59a1b55d172
#
_cell.length_a   1.000
_cell.length_b   1.000
_cell.length_c   1.000
_cell.angle_alpha   90.00
_cell.angle_beta   90.00
_cell.angle_gamma   90.00
#
_symmetry.space_group_name_H-M   'P 1'
#
loop_
_entity.id
_entity.type
_entity.pdbx_description
1 polymer ?
#
loop_
_entity_poly.entity_id
_entity_poly.type
_entity_poly.pdbx_seq_one_letter_code
_entity_poly.pdbx_strand_id
1 'polypeptide(L)'
;MEKRLERDVDYEWAVSKAYQANYQHFKDNISKPEYVKKMKSFAVKHGFSLQQVVEAVKDNEVFARMFCKDPGKQSIHEKTAAKFIKENKHVVNFQKLPGSGANSLFLHEGEIITKKQHDDLNLTSKSLDFAWEVKVGNETLKFYATHKYTNEGGGAQDHQFNEVIGFLNNANQVKKPNVFFLAICDGDYYRNQHKNKLDNQSKLDYLKSTFSGKRTEAIAMVELDSLIDREIFKLKVQSPFLSELEKMGQEQDTTVSQSKKRSIKVR
;
A
#
# COMPACT_ATOMS: atom_id res chain seq x y z
N MET A 1 30.23 1.70 -7.47
CA MET A 1 28.75 1.62 -7.27
C MET A 1 28.54 1.27 -5.80
N GLU A 2 28.26 2.26 -4.95
CA GLU A 2 27.93 2.01 -3.56
C GLU A 2 26.65 1.17 -3.49
N LYS A 3 26.72 0.03 -2.81
CA LYS A 3 25.54 -0.74 -2.44
C LYS A 3 24.68 0.15 -1.55
N ARG A 4 23.59 0.69 -2.11
CA ARG A 4 22.57 1.39 -1.33
C ARG A 4 22.04 0.38 -0.34
N LEU A 5 22.17 0.66 0.95
CA LEU A 5 21.49 -0.11 1.99
C LEU A 5 19.98 0.01 1.71
N GLU A 6 19.36 -1.11 1.35
CA GLU A 6 17.91 -1.18 1.21
C GLU A 6 17.29 -0.81 2.56
N ARG A 7 16.33 0.11 2.54
CA ARG A 7 15.56 0.43 3.75
C ARG A 7 14.71 -0.79 4.08
N ASP A 8 14.68 -1.18 5.35
CA ASP A 8 13.85 -2.27 5.83
C ASP A 8 12.61 -1.76 6.57
N VAL A 9 11.54 -2.55 6.53
CA VAL A 9 10.29 -2.30 7.25
C VAL A 9 10.13 -3.32 8.35
N ASP A 10 10.44 -2.91 9.56
CA ASP A 10 10.31 -3.78 10.73
C ASP A 10 8.92 -3.60 11.37
N TYR A 11 7.96 -4.36 10.88
CA TYR A 11 6.60 -4.41 11.41
C TYR A 11 6.55 -5.00 12.82
N GLU A 12 7.37 -5.99 13.12
CA GLU A 12 7.39 -6.67 14.41
C GLU A 12 7.91 -5.74 15.50
N TRP A 13 8.98 -4.99 15.23
CA TRP A 13 9.45 -3.95 16.12
C TRP A 13 8.39 -2.87 16.37
N ALA A 14 7.69 -2.43 15.31
CA ALA A 14 6.65 -1.42 15.44
C ALA A 14 5.49 -1.92 16.32
N VAL A 15 5.08 -3.19 16.17
CA VAL A 15 4.06 -3.82 17.01
C VAL A 15 4.55 -3.97 18.45
N SER A 16 5.79 -4.45 18.65
CA SER A 16 6.40 -4.59 19.99
C SER A 16 6.46 -3.23 20.71
N LYS A 17 6.91 -2.19 20.03
CA LYS A 17 6.93 -0.83 20.56
C LYS A 17 5.55 -0.31 20.91
N ALA A 18 4.54 -0.60 20.08
CA ALA A 18 3.16 -0.21 20.38
C ALA A 18 2.60 -0.96 21.59
N TYR A 19 2.95 -2.25 21.77
CA TYR A 19 2.60 -2.99 22.98
C TYR A 19 3.21 -2.37 24.23
N GLN A 20 4.49 -2.03 24.19
CA GLN A 20 5.17 -1.38 25.33
C GLN A 20 4.51 -0.04 25.69
N ALA A 21 4.24 0.79 24.69
CA ALA A 21 3.58 2.07 24.89
C ALA A 21 2.15 1.92 25.45
N ASN A 22 1.38 0.96 24.94
CA ASN A 22 0.02 0.67 25.43
C ASN A 22 0.05 0.11 26.85
N TYR A 23 1.03 -0.72 27.20
CA TYR A 23 1.21 -1.23 28.55
C TYR A 23 1.58 -0.11 29.53
N GLN A 24 2.54 0.75 29.18
CA GLN A 24 2.88 1.90 30.02
C GLN A 24 1.67 2.83 30.22
N HIS A 25 0.95 3.14 29.12
CA HIS A 25 -0.26 3.94 29.21
C HIS A 25 -1.32 3.30 30.11
N PHE A 26 -1.49 1.98 30.06
CA PHE A 26 -2.41 1.24 30.95
C PHE A 26 -1.96 1.36 32.41
N LYS A 27 -0.69 1.14 32.72
CA LYS A 27 -0.15 1.27 34.09
C LYS A 27 -0.41 2.66 34.69
N ASP A 28 -0.12 3.69 33.90
CA ASP A 28 -0.30 5.09 34.35
C ASP A 28 -1.76 5.50 34.50
N ASN A 29 -2.68 4.72 33.96
CA ASN A 29 -4.10 5.06 33.88
C ASN A 29 -5.04 3.93 34.30
N ILE A 30 -4.57 2.96 35.09
CA ILE A 30 -5.31 1.77 35.49
C ILE A 30 -6.66 2.08 36.15
N SER A 31 -6.78 3.22 36.86
CA SER A 31 -7.99 3.69 37.53
C SER A 31 -8.99 4.37 36.60
N LYS A 32 -8.68 4.60 35.31
CA LYS A 32 -9.61 5.21 34.38
C LYS A 32 -10.84 4.33 34.18
N PRO A 33 -12.05 4.93 34.01
CA PRO A 33 -13.30 4.20 33.87
C PRO A 33 -13.27 3.11 32.79
N GLU A 34 -12.59 3.38 31.68
CA GLU A 34 -12.48 2.43 30.54
C GLU A 34 -11.74 1.14 30.93
N TYR A 35 -10.66 1.24 31.71
CA TYR A 35 -9.89 0.08 32.17
C TYR A 35 -10.59 -0.65 33.30
N VAL A 36 -11.14 0.10 34.27
CA VAL A 36 -11.95 -0.48 35.33
C VAL A 36 -13.15 -1.26 34.79
N LYS A 37 -13.82 -0.72 33.74
CA LYS A 37 -14.92 -1.42 33.07
C LYS A 37 -14.50 -2.74 32.45
N LYS A 38 -13.32 -2.76 31.77
CA LYS A 38 -12.76 -4.00 31.18
C LYS A 38 -12.44 -5.04 32.25
N MET A 39 -11.74 -4.64 33.31
CA MET A 39 -11.38 -5.54 34.43
C MET A 39 -12.64 -6.08 35.14
N LYS A 40 -13.65 -5.24 35.37
CA LYS A 40 -14.92 -5.64 35.95
C LYS A 40 -15.66 -6.64 35.06
N SER A 41 -15.70 -6.41 33.74
CA SER A 41 -16.33 -7.33 32.79
C SER A 41 -15.61 -8.68 32.76
N PHE A 42 -14.29 -8.68 32.84
CA PHE A 42 -13.48 -9.89 32.93
C PHE A 42 -13.77 -10.64 34.25
N ALA A 43 -13.75 -9.94 35.37
CA ALA A 43 -14.01 -10.51 36.67
C ALA A 43 -15.37 -11.25 36.68
N VAL A 44 -16.45 -10.58 36.24
CA VAL A 44 -17.78 -11.18 36.16
C VAL A 44 -17.82 -12.40 35.26
N LYS A 45 -17.21 -12.31 34.06
CA LYS A 45 -17.22 -13.40 33.08
C LYS A 45 -16.50 -14.66 33.57
N HIS A 46 -15.47 -14.50 34.41
CA HIS A 46 -14.60 -15.60 34.84
C HIS A 46 -14.75 -15.97 36.32
N GLY A 47 -15.73 -15.39 37.03
CA GLY A 47 -16.02 -15.73 38.43
C GLY A 47 -15.03 -15.19 39.45
N PHE A 48 -14.29 -14.10 39.12
CA PHE A 48 -13.35 -13.44 40.03
C PHE A 48 -14.00 -12.21 40.67
N SER A 49 -13.43 -11.78 41.79
CA SER A 49 -13.71 -10.43 42.30
C SER A 49 -12.89 -9.40 41.51
N LEU A 50 -13.38 -8.16 41.43
CA LEU A 50 -12.62 -7.07 40.81
C LEU A 50 -11.26 -6.87 41.51
N GLN A 51 -11.22 -7.03 42.84
CA GLN A 51 -9.98 -6.90 43.59
C GLN A 51 -8.91 -7.92 43.16
N GLN A 52 -9.30 -9.21 43.02
CA GLN A 52 -8.42 -10.26 42.54
C GLN A 52 -7.83 -9.93 41.13
N VAL A 53 -8.69 -9.43 40.24
CA VAL A 53 -8.21 -9.04 38.89
C VAL A 53 -7.24 -7.86 38.96
N VAL A 54 -7.51 -6.84 39.79
CA VAL A 54 -6.64 -5.68 39.96
C VAL A 54 -5.28 -6.06 40.55
N GLU A 55 -5.26 -6.95 41.55
CA GLU A 55 -4.02 -7.48 42.14
C GLU A 55 -3.23 -8.26 41.09
N ALA A 56 -3.85 -9.22 40.41
CA ALA A 56 -3.20 -9.98 39.36
C ALA A 56 -2.62 -9.11 38.22
N VAL A 57 -3.31 -8.05 37.84
CA VAL A 57 -2.86 -7.08 36.82
C VAL A 57 -1.63 -6.28 37.30
N LYS A 58 -1.53 -5.96 38.59
CA LYS A 58 -0.38 -5.26 39.15
C LYS A 58 0.87 -6.15 39.21
N ASP A 59 0.66 -7.43 39.52
CA ASP A 59 1.74 -8.39 39.77
C ASP A 59 2.21 -9.11 38.50
N ASN A 60 1.39 -9.18 37.45
CA ASN A 60 1.69 -9.91 36.23
C ASN A 60 1.50 -9.08 34.96
N GLU A 61 2.61 -8.73 34.33
CA GLU A 61 2.62 -7.95 33.07
C GLU A 61 1.87 -8.66 31.95
N VAL A 62 2.04 -9.97 31.79
CA VAL A 62 1.40 -10.73 30.72
C VAL A 62 -0.10 -10.68 30.87
N PHE A 63 -0.61 -10.82 32.11
CA PHE A 63 -2.03 -10.71 32.38
C PHE A 63 -2.54 -9.26 32.18
N ALA A 64 -1.75 -8.26 32.59
CA ALA A 64 -2.09 -6.85 32.40
C ALA A 64 -2.27 -6.48 30.92
N ARG A 65 -1.49 -7.08 30.02
CA ARG A 65 -1.57 -6.85 28.56
C ARG A 65 -2.94 -7.20 27.98
N MET A 66 -3.72 -8.10 28.59
CA MET A 66 -5.10 -8.42 28.17
C MET A 66 -6.06 -7.23 28.26
N PHE A 67 -5.75 -6.25 29.09
CA PHE A 67 -6.56 -5.04 29.31
C PHE A 67 -6.07 -3.83 28.50
N CYS A 68 -4.88 -3.92 27.93
CA CYS A 68 -4.29 -2.88 27.08
C CYS A 68 -5.04 -2.73 25.74
N LYS A 69 -4.72 -1.68 25.01
CA LYS A 69 -5.14 -1.57 23.60
C LYS A 69 -4.33 -2.56 22.77
N ASP A 70 -5.02 -3.28 21.90
CA ASP A 70 -4.41 -4.21 20.97
C ASP A 70 -3.78 -3.42 19.79
N PRO A 71 -2.47 -3.53 19.52
CA PRO A 71 -1.84 -2.90 18.36
C PRO A 71 -2.47 -3.29 17.02
N GLY A 72 -2.96 -4.53 16.89
CA GLY A 72 -3.66 -4.99 15.68
C GLY A 72 -4.90 -4.14 15.36
N LYS A 73 -5.61 -3.66 16.40
CA LYS A 73 -6.76 -2.76 16.26
C LYS A 73 -6.39 -1.28 16.09
N GLN A 74 -5.10 -0.96 16.10
CA GLN A 74 -4.57 0.40 15.95
C GLN A 74 -3.99 0.67 14.57
N SER A 75 -4.15 -0.24 13.62
CA SER A 75 -3.59 -0.16 12.26
C SER A 75 -2.06 0.12 12.26
N ILE A 76 -1.32 -0.54 13.16
CA ILE A 76 0.12 -0.29 13.31
C ILE A 76 0.87 -0.64 12.02
N HIS A 77 0.52 -1.76 11.37
CA HIS A 77 1.14 -2.15 10.10
C HIS A 77 0.94 -1.09 9.01
N GLU A 78 -0.29 -0.59 8.82
CA GLU A 78 -0.55 0.49 7.87
C GLU A 78 0.20 1.80 8.23
N LYS A 79 0.32 2.13 9.53
CA LYS A 79 1.05 3.32 9.96
C LYS A 79 2.54 3.18 9.68
N THR A 80 3.09 1.99 9.89
CA THR A 80 4.49 1.68 9.59
C THR A 80 4.75 1.75 8.09
N ALA A 81 3.89 1.15 7.27
CA ALA A 81 3.92 1.25 5.82
C ALA A 81 3.83 2.71 5.34
N ALA A 82 2.86 3.48 5.88
CA ALA A 82 2.70 4.90 5.57
C ALA A 82 3.95 5.72 5.87
N LYS A 83 4.60 5.45 7.01
CA LYS A 83 5.87 6.10 7.38
C LYS A 83 6.97 5.78 6.37
N PHE A 84 7.13 4.49 6.02
CA PHE A 84 8.13 4.05 5.05
C PHE A 84 7.94 4.72 3.69
N ILE A 85 6.72 4.75 3.16
CA ILE A 85 6.42 5.42 1.88
C ILE A 85 6.78 6.91 1.97
N LYS A 86 6.32 7.59 3.01
CA LYS A 86 6.53 9.04 3.21
C LYS A 86 8.00 9.44 3.33
N GLU A 87 8.85 8.56 3.86
CA GLU A 87 10.28 8.79 4.04
C GLU A 87 11.10 8.60 2.75
N ASN A 88 10.52 8.09 1.67
CA ASN A 88 11.20 8.05 0.38
C ASN A 88 11.39 9.47 -0.16
N LYS A 89 12.62 9.81 -0.55
CA LYS A 89 13.02 11.16 -0.98
C LYS A 89 12.31 11.69 -2.24
N HIS A 90 11.76 10.78 -3.05
CA HIS A 90 11.05 11.12 -4.29
C HIS A 90 9.55 11.26 -4.10
N VAL A 91 9.03 10.80 -2.96
CA VAL A 91 7.60 10.84 -2.67
C VAL A 91 7.20 12.24 -2.23
N VAL A 92 6.20 12.78 -2.90
CA VAL A 92 5.53 14.04 -2.56
C VAL A 92 4.02 13.82 -2.47
N ASN A 93 3.31 14.73 -1.81
CA ASN A 93 1.85 14.70 -1.68
C ASN A 93 1.31 13.35 -1.16
N PHE A 94 2.06 12.71 -0.25
CA PHE A 94 1.64 11.45 0.36
C PHE A 94 0.35 11.63 1.18
N GLN A 95 -0.59 10.70 0.99
CA GLN A 95 -1.86 10.62 1.72
C GLN A 95 -2.11 9.18 2.17
N LYS A 96 -2.36 8.99 3.47
CA LYS A 96 -3.04 7.81 3.96
C LYS A 96 -4.54 8.02 3.73
N LEU A 97 -5.13 7.19 2.90
CA LEU A 97 -6.54 7.29 2.54
C LEU A 97 -7.43 6.69 3.65
N PRO A 98 -8.64 7.23 3.85
CA PRO A 98 -9.57 6.66 4.80
C PRO A 98 -10.15 5.33 4.29
N GLY A 99 -10.18 4.31 5.16
CA GLY A 99 -10.75 3.00 4.84
C GLY A 99 -12.28 2.99 4.73
N SER A 100 -12.95 4.08 5.18
CA SER A 100 -14.41 4.23 5.13
C SER A 100 -14.82 5.70 5.16
N GLY A 101 -16.07 5.97 4.79
CA GLY A 101 -16.65 7.32 4.78
C GLY A 101 -16.57 7.99 3.40
N ALA A 102 -17.12 9.21 3.29
CA ALA A 102 -17.32 9.91 2.03
C ALA A 102 -16.01 10.17 1.23
N ASN A 103 -14.88 10.28 1.93
CA ASN A 103 -13.57 10.57 1.32
C ASN A 103 -12.78 9.30 0.95
N SER A 104 -13.35 8.09 1.13
CA SER A 104 -12.71 6.85 0.68
C SER A 104 -12.64 6.81 -0.83
N LEU A 105 -11.52 6.32 -1.36
CA LEU A 105 -11.30 6.12 -2.77
C LEU A 105 -11.27 4.62 -3.09
N PHE A 106 -11.76 4.26 -4.25
CA PHE A 106 -11.86 2.88 -4.71
C PHE A 106 -11.29 2.77 -6.13
N LEU A 107 -10.96 1.56 -6.52
CA LEU A 107 -10.53 1.24 -7.86
C LEU A 107 -11.64 0.47 -8.58
N HIS A 108 -11.99 0.94 -9.78
CA HIS A 108 -12.92 0.25 -10.68
C HIS A 108 -12.48 0.46 -12.13
N GLU A 109 -12.27 -0.62 -12.87
CA GLU A 109 -11.88 -0.63 -14.29
C GLU A 109 -10.69 0.30 -14.63
N GLY A 110 -9.68 0.31 -13.77
CA GLY A 110 -8.48 1.15 -13.93
C GLY A 110 -8.64 2.62 -13.60
N GLU A 111 -9.81 3.03 -13.09
CA GLU A 111 -10.10 4.42 -12.69
C GLU A 111 -10.31 4.53 -11.18
N ILE A 112 -9.92 5.69 -10.62
CA ILE A 112 -10.21 6.02 -9.22
C ILE A 112 -11.61 6.58 -9.14
N ILE A 113 -12.43 5.97 -8.28
CA ILE A 113 -13.82 6.39 -8.03
C ILE A 113 -14.03 6.77 -6.55
N THR A 114 -14.99 7.63 -6.32
CA THR A 114 -15.42 8.07 -4.98
C THR A 114 -16.30 7.03 -4.31
N LYS A 115 -16.50 7.17 -3.00
CA LYS A 115 -17.46 6.34 -2.23
C LYS A 115 -18.87 6.38 -2.82
N LYS A 116 -19.33 7.57 -3.25
CA LYS A 116 -20.65 7.70 -3.87
C LYS A 116 -20.75 6.86 -5.14
N GLN A 117 -19.80 6.98 -6.08
CA GLN A 117 -19.79 6.21 -7.31
C GLN A 117 -19.69 4.70 -7.05
N HIS A 118 -18.89 4.29 -6.05
CA HIS A 118 -18.77 2.89 -5.63
C HIS A 118 -20.12 2.33 -5.15
N ASP A 119 -20.87 3.11 -4.36
CA ASP A 119 -22.19 2.71 -3.86
C ASP A 119 -23.25 2.71 -4.97
N ASP A 120 -23.26 3.72 -5.83
CA ASP A 120 -24.17 3.83 -6.97
C ASP A 120 -24.01 2.61 -7.93
N LEU A 121 -22.79 2.06 -8.03
CA LEU A 121 -22.46 0.87 -8.82
C LEU A 121 -22.65 -0.46 -8.05
N ASN A 122 -23.08 -0.43 -6.78
CA ASN A 122 -23.23 -1.60 -5.90
C ASN A 122 -21.98 -2.48 -5.83
N LEU A 123 -20.78 -1.87 -5.79
CA LEU A 123 -19.52 -2.60 -5.73
C LEU A 123 -19.20 -3.07 -4.32
N THR A 124 -18.43 -4.17 -4.22
CA THR A 124 -18.01 -4.76 -2.93
C THR A 124 -16.50 -4.67 -2.70
N SER A 125 -15.76 -4.00 -3.61
CA SER A 125 -14.31 -3.84 -3.49
C SER A 125 -13.93 -3.03 -2.25
N LYS A 126 -12.71 -3.25 -1.76
CA LYS A 126 -12.14 -2.48 -0.65
C LYS A 126 -11.62 -1.11 -1.14
N SER A 127 -11.63 -0.14 -0.24
CA SER A 127 -10.99 1.16 -0.47
C SER A 127 -9.47 1.02 -0.59
N LEU A 128 -8.86 1.99 -1.26
CA LEU A 128 -7.41 2.16 -1.33
C LEU A 128 -6.86 2.65 0.01
N ASP A 129 -5.63 2.25 0.33
CA ASP A 129 -4.99 2.59 1.61
C ASP A 129 -4.07 3.81 1.50
N PHE A 130 -3.38 3.98 0.34
CA PHE A 130 -2.40 5.04 0.14
C PHE A 130 -2.50 5.67 -1.24
N ALA A 131 -2.14 6.97 -1.31
CA ALA A 131 -1.88 7.68 -2.54
C ALA A 131 -0.67 8.59 -2.36
N TRP A 132 0.16 8.74 -3.42
CA TRP A 132 1.28 9.67 -3.44
C TRP A 132 1.66 10.03 -4.88
N GLU A 133 2.54 11.02 -4.99
CA GLU A 133 3.08 11.47 -6.26
C GLU A 133 4.61 11.38 -6.26
N VAL A 134 5.19 11.21 -7.45
CA VAL A 134 6.62 11.29 -7.71
C VAL A 134 6.82 12.28 -8.86
N LYS A 135 7.59 13.34 -8.64
CA LYS A 135 7.89 14.36 -9.66
C LYS A 135 9.21 14.06 -10.35
N VAL A 136 9.22 14.07 -11.69
CA VAL A 136 10.39 13.85 -12.54
C VAL A 136 10.42 14.93 -13.62
N GLY A 137 11.18 16.00 -13.40
CA GLY A 137 11.12 17.19 -14.27
C GLY A 137 9.71 17.82 -14.28
N ASN A 138 9.11 17.93 -15.44
CA ASN A 138 7.75 18.45 -15.62
C ASN A 138 6.68 17.37 -15.48
N GLU A 139 7.06 16.09 -15.40
CA GLU A 139 6.13 14.98 -15.30
C GLU A 139 5.81 14.64 -13.84
N THR A 140 4.60 14.16 -13.61
CA THR A 140 4.14 13.68 -12.30
C THR A 140 3.56 12.29 -12.43
N LEU A 141 4.20 11.32 -11.79
CA LEU A 141 3.66 9.97 -11.62
C LEU A 141 2.76 9.94 -10.38
N LYS A 142 1.59 9.32 -10.50
CA LYS A 142 0.62 9.14 -9.42
C LYS A 142 0.54 7.68 -9.05
N PHE A 143 0.71 7.39 -7.79
CA PHE A 143 0.64 6.03 -7.24
C PHE A 143 -0.55 5.89 -6.32
N TYR A 144 -1.23 4.76 -6.44
CA TYR A 144 -2.31 4.33 -5.55
C TYR A 144 -2.02 2.92 -5.09
N ALA A 145 -2.21 2.63 -3.81
CA ALA A 145 -1.88 1.32 -3.29
C ALA A 145 -2.93 0.78 -2.32
N THR A 146 -3.07 -0.55 -2.35
CA THR A 146 -3.61 -1.33 -1.22
C THR A 146 -2.46 -1.98 -0.47
N HIS A 147 -2.61 -2.15 0.85
CA HIS A 147 -1.59 -2.75 1.73
C HIS A 147 -2.18 -3.91 2.52
N LYS A 148 -1.49 -5.04 2.48
CA LYS A 148 -1.83 -6.24 3.25
C LYS A 148 -0.58 -6.73 3.99
N TYR A 149 -0.72 -6.91 5.29
CA TYR A 149 0.30 -7.54 6.13
C TYR A 149 -0.29 -8.75 6.82
N THR A 150 0.30 -9.92 6.63
CA THR A 150 -0.21 -11.17 7.17
C THR A 150 0.93 -12.17 7.41
N ASN A 151 1.07 -12.66 8.64
CA ASN A 151 2.08 -13.68 8.98
C ASN A 151 1.51 -15.10 8.98
N GLU A 152 0.24 -15.26 9.35
CA GLU A 152 -0.38 -16.58 9.50
C GLU A 152 -1.33 -16.90 8.34
N GLY A 153 -1.49 -18.19 8.01
CA GLY A 153 -2.44 -18.66 7.00
C GLY A 153 -3.80 -19.02 7.61
N GLY A 154 -4.86 -18.96 6.79
CA GLY A 154 -6.23 -19.36 7.18
C GLY A 154 -7.27 -18.84 6.21
N GLY A 155 -8.54 -19.19 6.38
CA GLY A 155 -9.61 -18.83 5.44
C GLY A 155 -9.81 -17.32 5.28
N ALA A 156 -9.65 -16.53 6.34
CA ALA A 156 -9.73 -15.06 6.25
C ALA A 156 -8.59 -14.48 5.41
N GLN A 157 -7.40 -15.04 5.50
CA GLN A 157 -6.21 -14.64 4.74
C GLN A 157 -6.33 -15.03 3.26
N ASP A 158 -6.91 -16.19 2.97
CA ASP A 158 -7.20 -16.60 1.60
C ASP A 158 -8.25 -15.70 0.95
N HIS A 159 -9.22 -15.20 1.72
CA HIS A 159 -10.13 -14.16 1.24
C HIS A 159 -9.40 -12.84 0.91
N GLN A 160 -8.50 -12.39 1.78
CA GLN A 160 -7.66 -11.21 1.51
C GLN A 160 -6.77 -11.40 0.27
N PHE A 161 -6.25 -12.60 0.04
CA PHE A 161 -5.48 -12.91 -1.16
C PHE A 161 -6.32 -12.75 -2.44
N ASN A 162 -7.56 -13.24 -2.42
CA ASN A 162 -8.50 -13.08 -3.53
C ASN A 162 -8.90 -11.59 -3.73
N GLU A 163 -9.01 -10.80 -2.66
CA GLU A 163 -9.21 -9.35 -2.76
C GLU A 163 -8.04 -8.68 -3.50
N VAL A 164 -6.79 -9.10 -3.23
CA VAL A 164 -5.60 -8.59 -3.94
C VAL A 164 -5.62 -8.97 -5.42
N ILE A 165 -5.99 -10.20 -5.77
CA ILE A 165 -6.18 -10.62 -7.17
C ILE A 165 -7.23 -9.75 -7.86
N GLY A 166 -8.37 -9.55 -7.23
CA GLY A 166 -9.43 -8.67 -7.75
C GLY A 166 -8.97 -7.23 -7.96
N PHE A 167 -8.18 -6.69 -7.02
CA PHE A 167 -7.57 -5.37 -7.15
C PHE A 167 -6.63 -5.30 -8.37
N LEU A 168 -5.70 -6.24 -8.53
CA LEU A 168 -4.74 -6.26 -9.64
C LEU A 168 -5.42 -6.40 -10.99
N ASN A 169 -6.47 -7.22 -11.10
CA ASN A 169 -7.25 -7.37 -12.34
C ASN A 169 -7.95 -6.05 -12.73
N ASN A 170 -8.53 -5.34 -11.77
CA ASN A 170 -9.11 -4.02 -12.01
C ASN A 170 -8.02 -2.98 -12.39
N ALA A 171 -6.89 -3.01 -11.70
CA ALA A 171 -5.78 -2.10 -11.92
C ALA A 171 -5.15 -2.25 -13.32
N ASN A 172 -5.12 -3.46 -13.86
CA ASN A 172 -4.57 -3.73 -15.19
C ASN A 172 -5.37 -3.09 -16.34
N GLN A 173 -6.57 -2.60 -16.06
CA GLN A 173 -7.39 -1.86 -17.02
C GLN A 173 -7.00 -0.37 -17.12
N VAL A 174 -6.01 0.10 -16.33
CA VAL A 174 -5.57 1.51 -16.31
C VAL A 174 -5.10 1.98 -17.69
N LYS A 175 -5.67 3.08 -18.16
CA LYS A 175 -5.36 3.71 -19.46
C LYS A 175 -4.40 4.90 -19.31
N LYS A 176 -4.45 5.62 -18.18
CA LYS A 176 -3.64 6.82 -17.93
C LYS A 176 -2.15 6.45 -17.80
N PRO A 177 -1.27 7.07 -18.61
CA PRO A 177 0.13 6.65 -18.71
C PRO A 177 0.95 6.90 -17.43
N ASN A 178 0.58 7.87 -16.63
CA ASN A 178 1.28 8.31 -15.43
C ASN A 178 0.60 7.90 -14.12
N VAL A 179 -0.35 6.95 -14.17
CA VAL A 179 -1.04 6.39 -13.00
C VAL A 179 -0.61 4.95 -12.77
N PHE A 180 -0.19 4.65 -11.56
CA PHE A 180 0.31 3.33 -11.12
C PHE A 180 -0.53 2.79 -9.96
N PHE A 181 -0.76 1.49 -9.97
CA PHE A 181 -1.46 0.79 -8.91
C PHE A 181 -0.56 -0.30 -8.31
N LEU A 182 -0.43 -0.31 -6.99
CA LEU A 182 0.42 -1.24 -6.28
C LEU A 182 -0.37 -2.04 -5.25
N ALA A 183 -0.22 -3.37 -5.28
CA ALA A 183 -0.61 -4.25 -4.20
C ALA A 183 0.63 -4.51 -3.33
N ILE A 184 0.73 -3.84 -2.19
CA ILE A 184 1.83 -4.01 -1.25
C ILE A 184 1.46 -5.14 -0.31
N CYS A 185 2.19 -6.26 -0.41
CA CYS A 185 1.89 -7.51 0.26
C CYS A 185 3.07 -7.96 1.12
N ASP A 186 2.94 -7.85 2.44
CA ASP A 186 3.99 -8.16 3.41
C ASP A 186 3.58 -9.27 4.38
N GLY A 187 4.60 -9.83 5.06
CA GLY A 187 4.46 -10.91 6.02
C GLY A 187 4.65 -12.29 5.41
N ASP A 188 4.82 -13.28 6.28
CA ASP A 188 5.19 -14.66 5.91
C ASP A 188 4.14 -15.34 5.02
N TYR A 189 2.87 -15.01 5.20
CA TYR A 189 1.80 -15.54 4.35
C TYR A 189 2.01 -15.26 2.86
N TYR A 190 2.59 -14.12 2.51
CA TYR A 190 2.89 -13.75 1.13
C TYR A 190 4.26 -14.21 0.65
N ARG A 191 5.26 -14.26 1.54
CA ARG A 191 6.67 -14.55 1.20
C ARG A 191 7.01 -16.04 1.19
N ASN A 192 6.33 -16.85 2.00
CA ASN A 192 6.64 -18.25 2.13
C ASN A 192 6.14 -19.06 0.93
N GLN A 193 6.95 -20.05 0.50
CA GLN A 193 6.57 -20.97 -0.57
C GLN A 193 5.40 -21.86 -0.13
N HIS A 194 4.44 -22.03 -1.01
CA HIS A 194 3.30 -22.92 -0.84
C HIS A 194 3.53 -24.22 -1.61
N LYS A 195 4.10 -25.23 -0.95
CA LYS A 195 4.33 -26.57 -1.53
C LYS A 195 3.02 -27.12 -2.11
N ASN A 196 3.11 -27.66 -3.32
CA ASN A 196 1.97 -28.22 -4.08
C ASN A 196 0.82 -27.23 -4.38
N LYS A 197 1.02 -25.93 -4.12
CA LYS A 197 0.14 -24.86 -4.52
C LYS A 197 0.98 -23.81 -5.25
N LEU A 198 0.40 -23.15 -6.25
CA LEU A 198 1.06 -22.08 -6.99
C LEU A 198 2.45 -22.47 -7.55
N ASP A 199 2.59 -23.71 -8.02
CA ASP A 199 3.84 -24.23 -8.62
C ASP A 199 5.08 -24.06 -7.72
N ASN A 200 4.92 -24.24 -6.41
CA ASN A 200 5.94 -24.02 -5.39
C ASN A 200 6.45 -22.57 -5.26
N GLN A 201 5.73 -21.61 -5.80
CA GLN A 201 6.02 -20.17 -5.63
C GLN A 201 5.47 -19.66 -4.30
N SER A 202 5.99 -18.51 -3.87
CA SER A 202 5.30 -17.72 -2.85
C SER A 202 4.03 -17.08 -3.44
N LYS A 203 3.09 -16.71 -2.57
CA LYS A 203 1.90 -15.97 -3.03
C LYS A 203 2.28 -14.63 -3.69
N LEU A 204 3.31 -13.97 -3.18
CA LEU A 204 3.81 -12.74 -3.78
C LEU A 204 4.39 -12.96 -5.18
N ASP A 205 5.22 -14.01 -5.37
CA ASP A 205 5.78 -14.33 -6.69
C ASP A 205 4.70 -14.71 -7.69
N TYR A 206 3.69 -15.47 -7.23
CA TYR A 206 2.52 -15.77 -8.06
C TYR A 206 1.76 -14.51 -8.48
N LEU A 207 1.51 -13.58 -7.55
CA LEU A 207 0.88 -12.31 -7.88
C LEU A 207 1.71 -11.49 -8.88
N LYS A 208 3.04 -11.44 -8.69
CA LYS A 208 3.96 -10.75 -9.61
C LYS A 208 3.94 -11.35 -11.01
N SER A 209 4.08 -12.66 -11.11
CA SER A 209 4.18 -13.34 -12.41
C SER A 209 2.87 -13.39 -13.19
N THR A 210 1.73 -13.45 -12.48
CA THR A 210 0.42 -13.68 -13.10
C THR A 210 -0.37 -12.39 -13.34
N PHE A 211 -0.27 -11.42 -12.43
CA PHE A 211 -1.15 -10.26 -12.42
C PHE A 211 -0.43 -8.92 -12.57
N SER A 212 0.91 -8.87 -12.53
CA SER A 212 1.61 -7.61 -12.80
C SER A 212 1.50 -7.19 -14.26
N GLY A 213 1.28 -5.91 -14.48
CA GLY A 213 1.17 -5.29 -15.79
C GLY A 213 2.13 -4.12 -15.95
N LYS A 214 1.95 -3.34 -17.00
CA LYS A 214 2.85 -2.20 -17.30
C LYS A 214 2.86 -1.13 -16.21
N ARG A 215 1.74 -0.94 -15.50
CA ARG A 215 1.52 0.09 -14.46
C ARG A 215 0.84 -0.48 -13.21
N THR A 216 0.88 -1.78 -13.06
CA THR A 216 0.24 -2.51 -11.97
C THR A 216 1.22 -3.54 -11.48
N GLU A 217 1.57 -3.51 -10.19
CA GLU A 217 2.49 -4.49 -9.62
C GLU A 217 2.06 -4.92 -8.22
N ALA A 218 2.31 -6.20 -7.92
CA ALA A 218 2.38 -6.71 -6.56
C ALA A 218 3.83 -6.61 -6.09
N ILE A 219 4.05 -6.04 -4.91
CA ILE A 219 5.40 -5.85 -4.33
C ILE A 219 5.40 -6.11 -2.83
N ALA A 220 6.56 -6.46 -2.28
CA ALA A 220 6.83 -6.24 -0.86
C ALA A 220 7.21 -4.77 -0.62
N MET A 221 6.98 -4.25 0.58
CA MET A 221 7.30 -2.85 0.90
C MET A 221 8.79 -2.52 0.68
N VAL A 222 9.69 -3.44 0.96
CA VAL A 222 11.14 -3.26 0.74
C VAL A 222 11.51 -3.01 -0.73
N GLU A 223 10.67 -3.43 -1.67
CA GLU A 223 10.89 -3.24 -3.12
C GLU A 223 10.42 -1.87 -3.62
N LEU A 224 9.70 -1.09 -2.79
CA LEU A 224 9.10 0.17 -3.22
C LEU A 224 10.11 1.19 -3.73
N ASP A 225 11.26 1.33 -3.05
CA ASP A 225 12.28 2.30 -3.43
C ASP A 225 12.89 1.95 -4.79
N SER A 226 13.16 0.68 -5.03
CA SER A 226 13.68 0.18 -6.32
C SER A 226 12.65 0.35 -7.43
N LEU A 227 11.36 0.14 -7.15
CA LEU A 227 10.28 0.38 -8.10
C LEU A 227 10.21 1.86 -8.50
N ILE A 228 10.21 2.77 -7.53
CA ILE A 228 10.17 4.22 -7.79
C ILE A 228 11.39 4.66 -8.60
N ASP A 229 12.60 4.23 -8.22
CA ASP A 229 13.83 4.56 -8.95
C ASP A 229 13.78 4.04 -10.40
N ARG A 230 13.24 2.84 -10.64
CA ARG A 230 13.03 2.26 -11.96
C ARG A 230 12.08 3.10 -12.84
N GLU A 231 10.95 3.54 -12.29
CA GLU A 231 9.99 4.33 -13.04
C GLU A 231 10.52 5.75 -13.34
N ILE A 232 11.27 6.35 -12.41
CA ILE A 232 12.00 7.61 -12.64
C ILE A 232 13.02 7.44 -13.78
N PHE A 233 13.79 6.34 -13.77
CA PHE A 233 14.77 6.07 -14.82
C PHE A 233 14.12 5.93 -16.20
N LYS A 234 13.01 5.17 -16.30
CA LYS A 234 12.24 5.01 -17.54
C LYS A 234 11.83 6.35 -18.13
N LEU A 235 11.28 7.25 -17.31
CA LEU A 235 10.90 8.60 -17.79
C LEU A 235 12.09 9.42 -18.25
N LYS A 236 13.19 9.38 -17.51
CA LYS A 236 14.41 10.13 -17.89
C LYS A 236 15.01 9.65 -19.21
N VAL A 237 14.93 8.36 -19.51
CA VAL A 237 15.46 7.79 -20.76
C VAL A 237 14.50 8.04 -21.92
N GLN A 238 13.19 7.99 -21.71
CA GLN A 238 12.19 8.19 -22.77
C GLN A 238 12.05 9.67 -23.19
N SER A 239 12.20 10.61 -22.29
CA SER A 239 11.97 12.04 -22.54
C SER A 239 12.91 12.63 -23.62
N PRO A 240 14.23 12.39 -23.63
CA PRO A 240 15.13 12.88 -24.70
C PRO A 240 14.81 12.25 -26.06
N PHE A 241 14.54 10.94 -26.08
CA PHE A 241 14.24 10.19 -27.31
C PHE A 241 12.95 10.66 -27.99
N LEU A 242 11.89 10.90 -27.21
CA LEU A 242 10.64 11.45 -27.74
C LEU A 242 10.79 12.86 -28.27
N SER A 243 11.56 13.73 -27.59
CA SER A 243 11.84 15.08 -28.05
C SER A 243 12.66 15.12 -29.35
N GLU A 244 13.53 14.14 -29.54
CA GLU A 244 14.34 13.99 -30.77
C GLU A 244 13.48 13.47 -31.92
N LEU A 245 12.59 12.51 -31.70
CA LEU A 245 11.63 12.04 -32.68
C LEU A 245 10.63 13.12 -33.12
N GLU A 246 10.13 13.94 -32.20
CA GLU A 246 9.25 15.08 -32.51
C GLU A 246 9.95 16.13 -33.37
N LYS A 247 11.24 16.43 -33.10
CA LYS A 247 12.06 17.31 -33.95
C LYS A 247 12.26 16.76 -35.34
N MET A 248 12.61 15.47 -35.45
CA MET A 248 12.77 14.80 -36.76
C MET A 248 11.45 14.76 -37.56
N GLY A 249 10.31 14.57 -36.90
CA GLY A 249 8.99 14.62 -37.53
C GLY A 249 8.64 16.01 -38.07
N GLN A 250 8.94 17.08 -37.32
CA GLN A 250 8.71 18.46 -37.74
C GLN A 250 9.64 18.90 -38.89
N GLU A 251 10.88 18.40 -38.94
CA GLU A 251 11.80 18.67 -40.05
C GLU A 251 11.36 17.98 -41.35
N GLN A 252 10.74 16.81 -41.31
CA GLN A 252 10.17 16.12 -42.47
C GLN A 252 8.95 16.84 -43.03
N ASP A 253 8.06 17.36 -42.18
CA ASP A 253 6.86 18.11 -42.63
C ASP A 253 7.22 19.45 -43.24
N THR A 254 8.28 20.12 -42.76
CA THR A 254 8.77 21.38 -43.34
C THR A 254 9.43 21.18 -44.70
N THR A 255 10.13 20.08 -44.90
CA THR A 255 10.77 19.75 -46.20
C THR A 255 9.73 19.36 -47.27
N VAL A 256 8.67 18.62 -46.88
CA VAL A 256 7.55 18.27 -47.78
C VAL A 256 6.74 19.50 -48.19
N SER A 257 6.52 20.45 -47.27
CA SER A 257 5.81 21.70 -47.55
C SER A 257 6.60 22.66 -48.45
N GLN A 258 7.94 22.66 -48.35
CA GLN A 258 8.79 23.48 -49.23
C GLN A 258 8.92 22.89 -50.64
N SER A 259 8.94 21.58 -50.78
CA SER A 259 8.96 20.92 -52.08
C SER A 259 7.67 21.13 -52.87
N LYS A 260 6.49 21.11 -52.20
CA LYS A 260 5.21 21.43 -52.83
C LYS A 260 5.07 22.88 -53.27
N LYS A 261 5.64 23.83 -52.54
CA LYS A 261 5.65 25.27 -52.93
C LYS A 261 6.59 25.56 -54.11
N ARG A 262 7.64 24.77 -54.35
CA ARG A 262 8.50 24.92 -55.51
C ARG A 262 7.90 24.37 -56.80
N SER A 263 7.07 23.33 -56.73
CA SER A 263 6.42 22.74 -57.88
C SER A 263 5.23 23.57 -58.44
N ILE A 264 4.72 24.54 -57.70
CA ILE A 264 3.60 25.43 -58.12
C ILE A 264 4.12 26.73 -58.79
N LYS A 265 5.43 27.01 -58.75
CA LYS A 265 6.02 28.21 -59.37
C LYS A 265 6.62 27.99 -60.78
N VAL A 266 6.43 26.80 -61.36
CA VAL A 266 6.91 26.46 -62.72
C VAL A 266 5.72 26.01 -63.54
N ARG A 267 4.75 26.94 -63.71
CA ARG A 267 3.72 26.87 -64.80
C ARG A 267 3.29 28.29 -65.16
#